data_a1e761b41beb232ea254ae2e7d06af93
#
_entry.id   a1e761b41beb232ea254ae2e7d06af93
#
_cell.length_a   1.000
_cell.length_b   1.000
_cell.length_c   1.000
_cell.angle_alpha   90.00
_cell.angle_beta   90.00
_cell.angle_gamma   90.00
#
_symmetry.space_group_name_H-M   'P 1'
#
loop_
_entity.id
_entity.type
_entity.pdbx_description
1 polymer ?
#
loop_
_entity_poly.entity_id
_entity_poly.type
_entity_poly.pdbx_seq_one_letter_code
_entity_poly.pdbx_strand_id
1 'polypeptide(L)'
;MNDFVLSNTQPGMQARVLVISDDHDSARIWCHILNEKNIDATILSSPEEALQVWSEMIPDLIVIDIYSRGFDGVGLVGQLREQGVMPIILLTAINNETHILEAYQAGVDECVVKPISPALFLVKVKAWLRRTWSMPAESLDMLHVGGLRLDPTHRQVTTENEQIIKLTNLEFRLLHLLMTHPGWVLTSEDIVQKVWGYYGNGDSSLLKNVVYRLRRKIDPDPGNPRYIHTEAGLGYKFQDPLS
;
A
#
# COMPACT_ATOMS: atom_id res chain seq x y z
N MET A 1 22.16 -20.19 -7.18
CA MET A 1 21.47 -20.87 -6.09
C MET A 1 21.79 -20.09 -4.82
N ASN A 2 21.10 -18.99 -4.60
CA ASN A 2 21.23 -18.20 -3.39
C ASN A 2 19.86 -18.18 -2.75
N ASP A 3 19.68 -19.05 -1.75
CA ASP A 3 18.61 -18.97 -0.78
C ASP A 3 18.80 -17.66 0.02
N PHE A 4 18.16 -16.59 -0.42
CA PHE A 4 17.96 -15.41 0.42
C PHE A 4 16.97 -15.81 1.52
N VAL A 5 17.53 -16.35 2.59
CA VAL A 5 16.87 -16.55 3.87
C VAL A 5 16.36 -15.20 4.34
N LEU A 6 15.05 -15.15 4.61
CA LEU A 6 14.39 -14.08 5.37
C LEU A 6 14.91 -14.11 6.83
N SER A 7 16.16 -13.72 7.07
CA SER A 7 16.80 -13.70 8.37
C SER A 7 16.69 -12.32 9.03
N ASN A 8 15.47 -11.81 9.16
CA ASN A 8 15.19 -10.71 10.09
C ASN A 8 13.72 -10.69 10.56
N THR A 9 13.09 -11.86 10.64
CA THR A 9 11.87 -12.04 11.42
C THR A 9 12.28 -12.34 12.86
N GLN A 10 11.75 -11.59 13.80
CA GLN A 10 11.79 -12.02 15.20
C GLN A 10 11.30 -13.47 15.25
N PRO A 11 11.98 -14.38 15.96
CA PRO A 11 11.58 -15.78 15.99
C PRO A 11 10.20 -15.90 16.65
N GLY A 12 9.17 -16.21 15.86
CA GLY A 12 7.84 -16.52 16.34
C GLY A 12 6.67 -15.79 15.67
N MET A 13 6.87 -14.78 14.80
CA MET A 13 5.76 -14.06 14.18
C MET A 13 5.60 -14.48 12.72
N GLN A 14 4.60 -15.32 12.46
CA GLN A 14 4.19 -15.72 11.12
C GLN A 14 3.36 -14.60 10.50
N ALA A 15 3.65 -14.24 9.23
CA ALA A 15 2.86 -13.24 8.50
C ALA A 15 1.42 -13.70 8.32
N ARG A 16 0.46 -12.82 8.54
CA ARG A 16 -0.96 -13.08 8.40
C ARG A 16 -1.52 -12.38 7.16
N VAL A 17 -2.09 -13.17 6.25
CA VAL A 17 -2.68 -12.68 5.00
C VAL A 17 -4.16 -13.04 4.97
N LEU A 18 -5.03 -12.06 4.76
CA LEU A 18 -6.43 -12.32 4.47
C LEU A 18 -6.63 -12.43 2.96
N VAL A 19 -7.26 -13.51 2.51
CA VAL A 19 -7.64 -13.73 1.12
C VAL A 19 -9.16 -13.65 1.04
N ILE A 20 -9.68 -12.57 0.46
CA ILE A 20 -11.10 -12.32 0.29
C ILE A 20 -11.45 -12.62 -1.16
N SER A 21 -12.34 -13.57 -1.41
CA SER A 21 -12.69 -13.97 -2.77
C SER A 21 -14.12 -14.45 -2.86
N ASP A 22 -14.76 -14.13 -3.97
CA ASP A 22 -16.06 -14.67 -4.39
C ASP A 22 -15.93 -16.01 -5.12
N ASP A 23 -14.70 -16.48 -5.38
CA ASP A 23 -14.37 -17.81 -5.91
C ASP A 23 -13.58 -18.62 -4.87
N HIS A 24 -14.28 -19.54 -4.22
CA HIS A 24 -13.72 -20.36 -3.16
C HIS A 24 -12.57 -21.26 -3.62
N ASP A 25 -12.62 -21.76 -4.87
CA ASP A 25 -11.56 -22.62 -5.39
C ASP A 25 -10.28 -21.84 -5.66
N SER A 26 -10.36 -20.65 -6.25
CA SER A 26 -9.23 -19.74 -6.39
C SER A 26 -8.65 -19.35 -5.03
N ALA A 27 -9.49 -18.99 -4.06
CA ALA A 27 -9.04 -18.63 -2.72
C ALA A 27 -8.26 -19.76 -2.04
N ARG A 28 -8.73 -21.01 -2.17
CA ARG A 28 -8.03 -22.19 -1.64
C ARG A 28 -6.65 -22.39 -2.26
N ILE A 29 -6.52 -22.16 -3.57
CA ILE A 29 -5.23 -22.24 -4.27
C ILE A 29 -4.27 -21.18 -3.71
N TRP A 30 -4.71 -19.94 -3.58
CA TRP A 30 -3.86 -18.86 -3.05
C TRP A 30 -3.43 -19.14 -1.60
N CYS A 31 -4.36 -19.54 -0.75
CA CYS A 31 -4.04 -19.87 0.64
C CYS A 31 -3.09 -21.07 0.74
N HIS A 32 -3.29 -22.12 -0.07
CA HIS A 32 -2.37 -23.26 -0.10
C HIS A 32 -0.94 -22.82 -0.46
N ILE A 33 -0.78 -22.00 -1.50
CA ILE A 33 0.53 -21.47 -1.92
C ILE A 33 1.21 -20.64 -0.82
N LEU A 34 0.43 -19.84 -0.10
CA LEU A 34 0.94 -19.00 0.99
C LEU A 34 1.34 -19.86 2.20
N ASN A 35 0.49 -20.80 2.61
CA ASN A 35 0.73 -21.68 3.76
C ASN A 35 1.96 -22.56 3.56
N GLU A 36 2.21 -23.06 2.34
CA GLU A 36 3.44 -23.79 2.01
C GLU A 36 4.73 -22.94 2.20
N LYS A 37 4.61 -21.64 2.28
CA LYS A 37 5.73 -20.70 2.48
C LYS A 37 5.76 -20.08 3.87
N ASN A 38 5.11 -20.70 4.85
CA ASN A 38 4.99 -20.23 6.23
C ASN A 38 4.35 -18.84 6.35
N ILE A 39 3.41 -18.54 5.47
CA ILE A 39 2.56 -17.34 5.54
C ILE A 39 1.17 -17.82 5.95
N ASP A 40 0.68 -17.40 7.11
CA ASP A 40 -0.64 -17.76 7.62
C ASP A 40 -1.73 -17.07 6.80
N ALA A 41 -2.46 -17.85 5.98
CA ALA A 41 -3.46 -17.33 5.06
C ALA A 41 -4.86 -17.81 5.44
N THR A 42 -5.75 -16.86 5.68
CA THR A 42 -7.17 -17.11 6.02
C THR A 42 -8.06 -16.70 4.86
N ILE A 43 -9.01 -17.58 4.49
CA ILE A 43 -10.02 -17.31 3.44
C ILE A 43 -11.23 -16.64 4.08
N LEU A 44 -11.72 -15.58 3.44
CA LEU A 44 -12.98 -14.93 3.74
C LEU A 44 -13.82 -14.88 2.45
N SER A 45 -15.10 -15.22 2.58
CA SER A 45 -15.98 -15.39 1.41
C SER A 45 -16.86 -14.15 1.15
N SER A 46 -16.85 -13.20 2.07
CA SER A 46 -17.68 -11.98 1.93
C SER A 46 -17.00 -10.73 2.50
N PRO A 47 -17.43 -9.54 2.04
CA PRO A 47 -17.03 -8.26 2.63
C PRO A 47 -17.33 -8.16 4.13
N GLU A 48 -18.50 -8.68 4.55
CA GLU A 48 -18.98 -8.62 5.93
C GLU A 48 -18.06 -9.44 6.85
N GLU A 49 -17.66 -10.64 6.42
CA GLU A 49 -16.69 -11.46 7.15
C GLU A 49 -15.36 -10.73 7.27
N ALA A 50 -14.90 -10.05 6.21
CA ALA A 50 -13.65 -9.31 6.23
C ALA A 50 -13.67 -8.18 7.27
N LEU A 51 -14.75 -7.43 7.35
CA LEU A 51 -14.91 -6.34 8.31
C LEU A 51 -15.04 -6.86 9.76
N GLN A 52 -15.68 -8.02 9.95
CA GLN A 52 -15.81 -8.64 11.27
C GLN A 52 -14.47 -9.18 11.78
N VAL A 53 -13.76 -9.94 10.96
CA VAL A 53 -12.46 -10.54 11.32
C VAL A 53 -11.41 -9.46 11.59
N TRP A 54 -11.54 -8.28 10.93
CA TRP A 54 -10.66 -7.15 11.16
C TRP A 54 -10.61 -6.70 12.64
N SER A 55 -11.75 -6.74 13.34
CA SER A 55 -11.80 -6.35 14.75
C SER A 55 -11.05 -7.31 15.67
N GLU A 56 -10.85 -8.56 15.25
CA GLU A 56 -10.24 -9.63 16.02
C GLU A 56 -8.77 -9.86 15.64
N MET A 57 -8.42 -9.63 14.39
CA MET A 57 -7.11 -9.92 13.84
C MET A 57 -6.64 -8.84 12.87
N ILE A 58 -5.52 -8.18 13.18
CA ILE A 58 -4.88 -7.22 12.27
C ILE A 58 -4.01 -8.00 11.28
N PRO A 59 -4.34 -8.05 9.97
CA PRO A 59 -3.52 -8.72 8.96
C PRO A 59 -2.31 -7.87 8.57
N ASP A 60 -1.26 -8.52 8.07
CA ASP A 60 -0.09 -7.87 7.49
C ASP A 60 -0.29 -7.50 6.02
N LEU A 61 -1.22 -8.19 5.35
CA LEU A 61 -1.59 -7.98 3.95
C LEU A 61 -3.00 -8.50 3.68
N ILE A 62 -3.71 -7.83 2.78
CA ILE A 62 -5.00 -8.29 2.25
C ILE A 62 -4.84 -8.57 0.76
N VAL A 63 -5.37 -9.71 0.32
CA VAL A 63 -5.55 -10.05 -1.10
C VAL A 63 -7.05 -10.10 -1.36
N ILE A 64 -7.52 -9.30 -2.30
CA ILE A 64 -8.91 -9.33 -2.78
C ILE A 64 -8.88 -9.95 -4.16
N ASP A 65 -9.51 -11.11 -4.32
CA ASP A 65 -9.56 -11.84 -5.58
C ASP A 65 -10.98 -11.83 -6.17
N ILE A 66 -11.21 -10.93 -7.12
CA ILE A 66 -12.51 -10.77 -7.76
C ILE A 66 -12.61 -11.68 -8.98
N TYR A 67 -13.61 -12.51 -9.01
CA TYR A 67 -13.93 -13.39 -10.14
C TYR A 67 -15.22 -12.96 -10.84
N SER A 68 -16.27 -12.69 -10.10
CA SER A 68 -17.57 -12.32 -10.67
C SER A 68 -17.80 -10.82 -10.72
N ARG A 69 -18.63 -10.38 -11.67
CA ARG A 69 -19.06 -8.98 -11.76
C ARG A 69 -20.00 -8.54 -10.64
N GLY A 70 -20.48 -9.48 -9.84
CA GLY A 70 -21.40 -9.21 -8.72
C GLY A 70 -20.70 -8.86 -7.41
N PHE A 71 -19.39 -9.08 -7.32
CA PHE A 71 -18.61 -8.76 -6.12
C PHE A 71 -17.98 -7.36 -6.26
N ASP A 72 -18.43 -6.42 -5.44
CA ASP A 72 -17.86 -5.05 -5.44
C ASP A 72 -16.57 -5.00 -4.62
N GLY A 73 -15.48 -5.49 -5.21
CA GLY A 73 -14.18 -5.46 -4.57
C GLY A 73 -13.59 -4.06 -4.41
N VAL A 74 -13.94 -3.14 -5.30
CA VAL A 74 -13.47 -1.74 -5.21
C VAL A 74 -14.18 -1.03 -4.04
N GLY A 75 -15.49 -1.23 -3.89
CA GLY A 75 -16.24 -0.73 -2.73
C GLY A 75 -15.73 -1.31 -1.41
N LEU A 76 -15.42 -2.62 -1.38
CA LEU A 76 -14.80 -3.26 -0.21
C LEU A 76 -13.46 -2.62 0.15
N VAL A 77 -12.61 -2.27 -0.83
CA VAL A 77 -11.34 -1.57 -0.56
C VAL A 77 -11.59 -0.26 0.18
N GLY A 78 -12.58 0.53 -0.24
CA GLY A 78 -12.95 1.77 0.44
C GLY A 78 -13.28 1.54 1.92
N GLN A 79 -14.14 0.55 2.20
CA GLN A 79 -14.54 0.19 3.58
C GLN A 79 -13.35 -0.31 4.42
N LEU A 80 -12.48 -1.14 3.86
CA LEU A 80 -11.27 -1.62 4.55
C LEU A 80 -10.29 -0.47 4.85
N ARG A 81 -10.23 0.55 3.99
CA ARG A 81 -9.41 1.75 4.23
C ARG A 81 -9.89 2.63 5.37
N GLU A 82 -11.17 2.61 5.66
CA GLU A 82 -11.72 3.26 6.87
C GLU A 82 -11.23 2.57 8.15
N GLN A 83 -11.02 1.24 8.09
CA GLN A 83 -10.58 0.44 9.22
C GLN A 83 -9.05 0.45 9.43
N GLY A 84 -8.26 0.57 8.35
CA GLY A 84 -6.81 0.47 8.49
C GLY A 84 -5.98 0.76 7.25
N VAL A 85 -4.67 0.64 7.45
CA VAL A 85 -3.64 1.07 6.49
C VAL A 85 -2.82 -0.09 5.89
N MET A 86 -3.24 -1.34 6.12
CA MET A 86 -2.55 -2.52 5.61
C MET A 86 -2.50 -2.53 4.08
N PRO A 87 -1.44 -3.08 3.48
CA PRO A 87 -1.38 -3.21 2.03
C PRO A 87 -2.51 -4.10 1.50
N ILE A 88 -3.10 -3.68 0.37
CA ILE A 88 -4.16 -4.41 -0.33
C ILE A 88 -3.70 -4.69 -1.76
N ILE A 89 -3.66 -5.97 -2.12
CA ILE A 89 -3.49 -6.43 -3.51
C ILE A 89 -4.85 -6.82 -4.04
N LEU A 90 -5.24 -6.23 -5.18
CA LEU A 90 -6.45 -6.61 -5.90
C LEU A 90 -6.10 -7.47 -7.11
N LEU A 91 -6.64 -8.69 -7.17
CA LEU A 91 -6.60 -9.56 -8.35
C LEU A 91 -7.94 -9.41 -9.08
N THR A 92 -7.92 -8.98 -10.34
CA THR A 92 -9.15 -8.74 -11.12
C THR A 92 -9.07 -9.30 -12.53
N ALA A 93 -10.17 -9.80 -13.06
CA ALA A 93 -10.29 -10.18 -14.46
C ALA A 93 -10.60 -8.98 -15.38
N ILE A 94 -10.92 -7.83 -14.81
CA ILE A 94 -11.30 -6.63 -15.56
C ILE A 94 -10.02 -5.89 -15.98
N ASN A 95 -9.71 -5.98 -17.27
CA ASN A 95 -8.54 -5.32 -17.87
C ASN A 95 -8.99 -4.06 -18.63
N ASN A 96 -9.42 -3.03 -17.89
CA ASN A 96 -9.62 -1.70 -18.49
C ASN A 96 -9.06 -0.62 -17.55
N GLU A 97 -8.61 0.47 -18.15
CA GLU A 97 -7.93 1.56 -17.46
C GLU A 97 -8.83 2.22 -16.41
N THR A 98 -10.10 2.42 -16.70
CA THR A 98 -11.06 3.06 -15.78
C THR A 98 -11.18 2.25 -14.48
N HIS A 99 -11.40 0.94 -14.58
CA HIS A 99 -11.51 0.06 -13.40
C HIS A 99 -10.22 0.03 -12.59
N ILE A 100 -9.06 -0.01 -13.26
CA ILE A 100 -7.76 0.01 -12.59
C ILE A 100 -7.57 1.35 -11.84
N LEU A 101 -7.93 2.47 -12.46
CA LEU A 101 -7.85 3.79 -11.83
C LEU A 101 -8.79 3.90 -10.63
N GLU A 102 -10.05 3.42 -10.75
CA GLU A 102 -11.01 3.36 -9.65
C GLU A 102 -10.48 2.54 -8.46
N ALA A 103 -9.88 1.38 -8.74
CA ALA A 103 -9.27 0.54 -7.70
C ALA A 103 -8.15 1.29 -6.94
N TYR A 104 -7.27 1.97 -7.67
CA TYR A 104 -6.22 2.77 -7.03
C TYR A 104 -6.77 3.99 -6.28
N GLN A 105 -7.80 4.65 -6.78
CA GLN A 105 -8.46 5.75 -6.09
C GLN A 105 -9.15 5.30 -4.81
N ALA A 106 -9.74 4.09 -4.82
CA ALA A 106 -10.33 3.48 -3.62
C ALA A 106 -9.28 3.11 -2.56
N GLY A 107 -8.01 2.95 -2.95
CA GLY A 107 -6.95 2.70 -1.98
C GLY A 107 -6.18 1.40 -2.19
N VAL A 108 -6.37 0.69 -3.30
CA VAL A 108 -5.53 -0.48 -3.63
C VAL A 108 -4.07 -0.08 -3.72
N ASP A 109 -3.17 -0.87 -3.16
CA ASP A 109 -1.73 -0.65 -3.25
C ASP A 109 -1.14 -1.30 -4.50
N GLU A 110 -1.72 -2.41 -4.94
CA GLU A 110 -1.37 -3.06 -6.20
C GLU A 110 -2.59 -3.71 -6.85
N CYS A 111 -2.84 -3.38 -8.12
CA CYS A 111 -3.89 -4.00 -8.93
C CYS A 111 -3.24 -4.95 -9.95
N VAL A 112 -3.63 -6.21 -9.94
CA VAL A 112 -3.08 -7.25 -10.80
C VAL A 112 -4.18 -7.82 -11.67
N VAL A 113 -4.01 -7.68 -12.97
CA VAL A 113 -4.96 -8.26 -13.94
C VAL A 113 -4.65 -9.74 -14.14
N LYS A 114 -5.68 -10.58 -14.00
CA LYS A 114 -5.59 -12.02 -14.29
C LYS A 114 -5.51 -12.30 -15.80
N PRO A 115 -4.82 -13.36 -16.23
CA PRO A 115 -4.25 -14.44 -15.43
C PRO A 115 -2.90 -14.07 -14.78
N ILE A 116 -2.69 -14.54 -13.55
CA ILE A 116 -1.41 -14.44 -12.85
C ILE A 116 -0.91 -15.85 -12.49
N SER A 117 0.38 -16.10 -12.67
CA SER A 117 0.96 -17.36 -12.25
C SER A 117 1.13 -17.43 -10.72
N PRO A 118 1.03 -18.63 -10.11
CA PRO A 118 1.30 -18.83 -8.69
C PRO A 118 2.65 -18.28 -8.23
N ALA A 119 3.69 -18.43 -9.02
CA ALA A 119 5.02 -17.93 -8.73
C ALA A 119 5.05 -16.40 -8.66
N LEU A 120 4.44 -15.72 -9.64
CA LEU A 120 4.39 -14.25 -9.67
C LEU A 120 3.51 -13.70 -8.53
N PHE A 121 2.38 -14.36 -8.24
CA PHE A 121 1.54 -14.02 -7.07
C PHE A 121 2.36 -14.05 -5.78
N LEU A 122 3.07 -15.16 -5.53
CA LEU A 122 3.90 -15.31 -4.33
C LEU A 122 5.00 -14.25 -4.23
N VAL A 123 5.66 -13.93 -5.36
CA VAL A 123 6.67 -12.87 -5.40
C VAL A 123 6.08 -11.52 -5.00
N LYS A 124 4.89 -11.18 -5.50
CA LYS A 124 4.19 -9.94 -5.15
C LYS A 124 3.81 -9.89 -3.66
N VAL A 125 3.19 -10.95 -3.14
CA VAL A 125 2.84 -11.04 -1.72
C VAL A 125 4.08 -10.89 -0.84
N LYS A 126 5.16 -11.64 -1.13
CA LYS A 126 6.40 -11.53 -0.35
C LYS A 126 7.03 -10.13 -0.43
N ALA A 127 6.96 -9.48 -1.59
CA ALA A 127 7.45 -8.11 -1.75
C ALA A 127 6.69 -7.13 -0.85
N TRP A 128 5.37 -7.27 -0.76
CA TRP A 128 4.52 -6.45 0.11
C TRP A 128 4.75 -6.73 1.60
N LEU A 129 4.81 -7.99 2.01
CA LEU A 129 5.11 -8.37 3.38
C LEU A 129 6.49 -7.86 3.82
N ARG A 130 7.51 -8.01 2.98
CA ARG A 130 8.83 -7.44 3.26
C ARG A 130 8.77 -5.93 3.47
N ARG A 131 8.01 -5.19 2.67
CA ARG A 131 7.85 -3.74 2.82
C ARG A 131 7.13 -3.36 4.11
N THR A 132 6.18 -4.18 4.54
CA THR A 132 5.48 -3.97 5.82
C THR A 132 6.45 -4.14 6.99
N TRP A 133 7.41 -5.06 6.90
CA TRP A 133 8.36 -5.39 7.97
C TRP A 133 9.74 -4.75 7.86
N SER A 134 10.19 -4.35 6.66
CA SER A 134 11.58 -3.89 6.44
C SER A 134 11.85 -2.43 6.76
N MET A 135 10.89 -1.69 7.29
CA MET A 135 11.16 -0.46 8.03
C MET A 135 10.68 -0.69 9.46
N PRO A 136 11.56 -1.11 10.39
CA PRO A 136 11.23 -1.04 11.79
C PRO A 136 10.92 0.43 12.08
N ALA A 137 9.67 0.74 12.33
CA ALA A 137 9.23 2.09 12.66
C ALA A 137 10.03 2.66 13.84
N GLU A 138 10.50 1.77 14.71
CA GLU A 138 11.35 2.07 15.86
C GLU A 138 12.76 2.60 15.51
N SER A 139 13.22 2.45 14.26
CA SER A 139 14.53 2.91 13.81
C SER A 139 14.49 4.22 13.02
N LEU A 140 13.31 4.78 12.78
CA LEU A 140 13.15 6.07 12.08
C LEU A 140 12.82 7.16 13.09
N ASP A 141 13.54 8.26 12.97
CA ASP A 141 13.25 9.47 13.74
C ASP A 141 11.94 10.11 13.29
N MET A 142 11.26 10.76 14.22
CA MET A 142 10.11 11.59 13.92
C MET A 142 10.55 12.79 13.07
N LEU A 143 9.89 13.02 11.94
CA LEU A 143 10.23 14.13 11.05
C LEU A 143 9.29 15.31 11.28
N HIS A 144 9.87 16.51 11.32
CA HIS A 144 9.14 17.77 11.42
C HIS A 144 9.57 18.67 10.26
N VAL A 145 8.72 18.87 9.28
CA VAL A 145 9.01 19.74 8.12
C VAL A 145 7.72 20.42 7.66
N GLY A 146 7.77 21.72 7.46
CA GLY A 146 6.67 22.47 6.87
C GLY A 146 5.37 22.48 7.67
N GLY A 147 5.45 22.33 9.01
CA GLY A 147 4.27 22.22 9.86
C GLY A 147 3.63 20.83 9.88
N LEU A 148 4.21 19.86 9.17
CA LEU A 148 3.84 18.43 9.26
C LEU A 148 4.77 17.71 10.25
N ARG A 149 4.18 16.87 11.09
CA ARG A 149 4.89 15.97 11.99
C ARG A 149 4.57 14.53 11.60
N LEU A 150 5.56 13.80 11.07
CA LEU A 150 5.42 12.42 10.63
C LEU A 150 5.90 11.46 11.72
N ASP A 151 4.98 10.65 12.23
CA ASP A 151 5.24 9.61 13.24
C ASP A 151 5.42 8.24 12.54
N PRO A 152 6.64 7.69 12.53
CA PRO A 152 6.89 6.39 11.90
C PRO A 152 6.30 5.23 12.69
N THR A 153 6.21 5.32 14.02
CA THR A 153 5.71 4.23 14.87
C THR A 153 4.24 3.94 14.62
N HIS A 154 3.43 5.01 14.48
CA HIS A 154 2.00 4.87 14.26
C HIS A 154 1.61 5.06 12.77
N ARG A 155 2.57 5.37 11.88
CA ARG A 155 2.34 5.73 10.48
C ARG A 155 1.28 6.82 10.33
N GLN A 156 1.47 7.87 11.08
CA GLN A 156 0.56 9.01 11.13
C GLN A 156 1.29 10.30 10.77
N VAL A 157 0.56 11.23 10.21
CA VAL A 157 1.01 12.61 10.07
C VAL A 157 0.09 13.52 10.86
N THR A 158 0.68 14.40 11.64
CA THR A 158 -0.04 15.48 12.33
C THR A 158 0.19 16.77 11.56
N THR A 159 -0.88 17.46 11.22
CA THR A 159 -0.86 18.75 10.52
C THR A 159 -0.68 19.92 11.51
N GLU A 160 -0.46 21.14 10.98
CA GLU A 160 -0.40 22.37 11.77
C GLU A 160 -1.62 22.58 12.68
N ASN A 161 -2.79 22.09 12.25
CA ASN A 161 -4.05 22.21 13.00
C ASN A 161 -4.24 21.06 14.00
N GLU A 162 -3.19 20.35 14.37
CA GLU A 162 -3.20 19.19 15.28
C GLU A 162 -4.10 18.03 14.81
N GLN A 163 -4.45 17.99 13.54
CA GLN A 163 -5.21 16.88 12.96
C GLN A 163 -4.29 15.68 12.75
N ILE A 164 -4.64 14.54 13.35
CA ILE A 164 -3.93 13.27 13.20
C ILE A 164 -4.53 12.48 12.06
N ILE A 165 -3.70 12.14 11.08
CA ILE A 165 -4.11 11.47 9.84
C ILE A 165 -3.35 10.16 9.69
N LYS A 166 -4.06 9.04 9.59
CA LYS A 166 -3.45 7.73 9.31
C LYS A 166 -3.05 7.62 7.84
N LEU A 167 -1.85 7.10 7.62
CA LEU A 167 -1.29 6.88 6.28
C LEU A 167 -1.19 5.38 5.99
N THR A 168 -1.49 5.00 4.73
CA THR A 168 -1.14 3.66 4.24
C THR A 168 0.38 3.50 4.21
N ASN A 169 0.86 2.27 4.08
CA ASN A 169 2.31 2.01 4.02
C ASN A 169 2.98 2.79 2.86
N LEU A 170 2.36 2.82 1.69
CA LEU A 170 2.89 3.58 0.53
C LEU A 170 2.85 5.09 0.73
N GLU A 171 1.75 5.62 1.27
CA GLU A 171 1.63 7.04 1.57
C GLU A 171 2.66 7.48 2.60
N PHE A 172 2.86 6.66 3.66
CA PHE A 172 3.88 6.92 4.66
C PHE A 172 5.29 6.91 4.05
N ARG A 173 5.64 5.87 3.28
CA ARG A 173 6.96 5.75 2.66
C ARG A 173 7.24 6.88 1.68
N LEU A 174 6.23 7.26 0.88
CA LEU A 174 6.34 8.39 -0.04
C LEU A 174 6.54 9.70 0.72
N LEU A 175 5.70 9.97 1.71
CA LEU A 175 5.82 11.19 2.50
C LEU A 175 7.16 11.26 3.25
N HIS A 176 7.58 10.17 3.88
CA HIS A 176 8.87 10.07 4.56
C HIS A 176 10.03 10.35 3.58
N LEU A 177 10.02 9.72 2.40
CA LEU A 177 11.05 9.94 1.38
C LEU A 177 11.10 11.41 0.93
N LEU A 178 9.96 12.03 0.71
CA LEU A 178 9.88 13.43 0.28
C LEU A 178 10.29 14.40 1.39
N MET A 179 9.86 14.16 2.63
CA MET A 179 10.20 15.00 3.80
C MET A 179 11.67 14.90 4.22
N THR A 180 12.34 13.79 3.91
CA THR A 180 13.80 13.65 4.14
C THR A 180 14.65 14.38 3.08
N HIS A 181 14.03 14.86 1.99
CA HIS A 181 14.68 15.59 0.91
C HIS A 181 13.91 16.90 0.56
N PRO A 182 13.67 17.79 1.53
CA PRO A 182 12.89 19.01 1.29
C PRO A 182 13.58 19.89 0.25
N GLY A 183 12.80 20.44 -0.68
CA GLY A 183 13.30 21.28 -1.77
C GLY A 183 13.93 20.53 -2.95
N TRP A 184 14.22 19.24 -2.81
CA TRP A 184 14.81 18.45 -3.89
C TRP A 184 13.73 17.88 -4.81
N VAL A 185 14.00 17.92 -6.12
CA VAL A 185 13.17 17.22 -7.10
C VAL A 185 13.63 15.76 -7.16
N LEU A 186 12.78 14.86 -6.72
CA LEU A 186 12.99 13.42 -6.86
C LEU A 186 12.34 12.92 -8.14
N THR A 187 13.07 12.18 -8.97
CA THR A 187 12.52 11.64 -10.21
C THR A 187 11.44 10.60 -9.93
N SER A 188 10.50 10.44 -10.84
CA SER A 188 9.47 9.41 -10.71
C SER A 188 10.08 8.01 -10.59
N GLU A 189 11.18 7.73 -11.30
CA GLU A 189 11.89 6.47 -11.25
C GLU A 189 12.54 6.23 -9.88
N ASP A 190 13.24 7.23 -9.33
CA ASP A 190 13.86 7.14 -8.00
C ASP A 190 12.81 6.92 -6.91
N ILE A 191 11.67 7.63 -7.01
CA ILE A 191 10.58 7.45 -6.05
C ILE A 191 10.02 6.04 -6.14
N VAL A 192 9.70 5.55 -7.34
CA VAL A 192 9.19 4.18 -7.54
C VAL A 192 10.19 3.16 -7.00
N GLN A 193 11.47 3.29 -7.33
CA GLN A 193 12.49 2.38 -6.81
C GLN A 193 12.57 2.38 -5.29
N LYS A 194 12.58 3.55 -4.65
CA LYS A 194 12.75 3.67 -3.19
C LYS A 194 11.49 3.29 -2.42
N VAL A 195 10.31 3.62 -2.94
CA VAL A 195 9.03 3.35 -2.28
C VAL A 195 8.53 1.94 -2.56
N TRP A 196 8.62 1.45 -3.82
CA TRP A 196 8.14 0.12 -4.21
C TRP A 196 9.23 -0.95 -4.23
N GLY A 197 10.51 -0.55 -4.33
CA GLY A 197 11.66 -1.48 -4.24
C GLY A 197 11.92 -2.29 -5.51
N TYR A 198 11.48 -1.82 -6.68
CA TYR A 198 11.79 -2.44 -7.97
C TYR A 198 11.91 -1.39 -9.08
N TYR A 199 12.65 -1.75 -10.13
CA TYR A 199 12.74 -0.98 -11.37
C TYR A 199 11.62 -1.45 -12.32
N GLY A 200 10.63 -0.61 -12.59
CA GLY A 200 9.52 -0.96 -13.47
C GLY A 200 9.08 0.19 -14.36
N ASN A 201 9.00 -0.07 -15.67
CA ASN A 201 8.60 0.90 -16.70
C ASN A 201 7.07 1.14 -16.75
N GLY A 202 6.31 0.78 -15.74
CA GLY A 202 4.83 0.83 -15.81
C GLY A 202 4.14 1.62 -14.71
N ASP A 203 4.83 2.03 -13.67
CA ASP A 203 4.18 2.45 -12.42
C ASP A 203 4.07 3.96 -12.21
N SER A 204 4.22 4.78 -13.24
CA SER A 204 3.97 6.22 -13.14
C SER A 204 2.51 6.54 -12.77
N SER A 205 1.56 5.68 -13.16
CA SER A 205 0.16 5.81 -12.78
C SER A 205 -0.07 5.48 -11.30
N LEU A 206 0.64 4.47 -10.76
CA LEU A 206 0.62 4.12 -9.33
C LEU A 206 1.12 5.27 -8.49
N LEU A 207 2.29 5.82 -8.84
CA LEU A 207 2.86 6.96 -8.12
C LEU A 207 1.91 8.16 -8.14
N LYS A 208 1.33 8.50 -9.31
CA LYS A 208 0.35 9.59 -9.42
C LYS A 208 -0.84 9.39 -8.48
N ASN A 209 -1.35 8.16 -8.37
CA ASN A 209 -2.49 7.85 -7.50
C ASN A 209 -2.12 7.96 -6.02
N VAL A 210 -0.94 7.49 -5.61
CA VAL A 210 -0.49 7.63 -4.21
C VAL A 210 -0.26 9.11 -3.87
N VAL A 211 0.35 9.89 -4.76
CA VAL A 211 0.50 11.36 -4.59
C VAL A 211 -0.87 12.02 -4.47
N TYR A 212 -1.82 11.69 -5.34
CA TYR A 212 -3.17 12.24 -5.30
C TYR A 212 -3.86 11.96 -3.95
N ARG A 213 -3.84 10.71 -3.48
CA ARG A 213 -4.41 10.33 -2.18
C ARG A 213 -3.72 11.05 -1.02
N LEU A 214 -2.39 11.12 -1.07
CA LEU A 214 -1.61 11.78 -0.02
C LEU A 214 -1.93 13.28 0.05
N ARG A 215 -1.99 13.98 -1.10
CA ARG A 215 -2.42 15.38 -1.16
C ARG A 215 -3.81 15.57 -0.55
N ARG A 216 -4.77 14.72 -0.91
CA ARG A 216 -6.13 14.78 -0.33
C ARG A 216 -6.16 14.64 1.19
N LYS A 217 -5.15 14.03 1.78
CA LYS A 217 -5.05 13.85 3.23
C LYS A 217 -4.35 15.02 3.93
N ILE A 218 -3.27 15.53 3.33
CA ILE A 218 -2.41 16.51 4.01
C ILE A 218 -2.59 17.94 3.54
N ASP A 219 -3.13 18.15 2.33
CA ASP A 219 -3.34 19.48 1.76
C ASP A 219 -4.80 19.94 1.94
N PRO A 220 -5.03 21.20 2.37
CA PRO A 220 -6.38 21.77 2.42
C PRO A 220 -7.03 21.88 1.04
N ASP A 221 -6.23 22.16 -0.01
CA ASP A 221 -6.64 22.20 -1.41
C ASP A 221 -5.72 21.30 -2.25
N PRO A 222 -6.15 20.04 -2.55
CA PRO A 222 -5.36 19.10 -3.34
C PRO A 222 -5.08 19.55 -4.78
N GLY A 223 -5.89 20.47 -5.32
CA GLY A 223 -5.71 21.06 -6.65
C GLY A 223 -4.59 22.10 -6.71
N ASN A 224 -4.33 22.76 -5.57
CA ASN A 224 -3.22 23.69 -5.38
C ASN A 224 -2.39 23.25 -4.16
N PRO A 225 -1.59 22.18 -4.31
CA PRO A 225 -0.93 21.54 -3.19
C PRO A 225 0.13 22.43 -2.56
N ARG A 226 0.12 22.48 -1.23
CA ARG A 226 1.04 23.27 -0.41
C ARG A 226 2.37 22.54 -0.17
N TYR A 227 2.33 21.20 -0.06
CA TYR A 227 3.47 20.40 0.37
C TYR A 227 4.14 19.63 -0.77
N ILE A 228 3.37 18.91 -1.57
CA ILE A 228 3.92 18.03 -2.62
C ILE A 228 3.66 18.66 -3.99
N HIS A 229 4.71 19.19 -4.62
CA HIS A 229 4.64 19.81 -5.94
C HIS A 229 5.01 18.83 -7.03
N THR A 230 4.37 18.98 -8.19
CA THR A 230 4.71 18.20 -9.40
C THR A 230 5.68 19.04 -10.24
N GLU A 231 6.83 18.44 -10.55
CA GLU A 231 7.77 19.00 -11.51
C GLU A 231 7.58 18.30 -12.85
N ALA A 232 6.96 19.01 -13.79
CA ALA A 232 6.49 18.44 -15.05
C ALA A 232 7.60 17.70 -15.81
N GLY A 233 7.34 16.45 -16.19
CA GLY A 233 8.28 15.60 -16.91
C GLY A 233 9.44 15.04 -16.06
N LEU A 234 9.56 15.42 -14.78
CA LEU A 234 10.65 14.99 -13.91
C LEU A 234 10.13 14.11 -12.75
N GLY A 235 9.28 14.65 -11.88
CA GLY A 235 8.86 13.95 -10.68
C GLY A 235 8.16 14.82 -9.67
N TYR A 236 8.55 14.69 -8.40
CA TYR A 236 7.89 15.39 -7.30
C TYR A 236 8.91 16.02 -6.33
N LYS A 237 8.47 17.09 -5.69
CA LYS A 237 9.26 17.82 -4.70
C LYS A 237 8.41 18.09 -3.46
N PHE A 238 9.01 17.95 -2.28
CA PHE A 238 8.41 18.46 -1.05
C PHE A 238 8.83 19.90 -0.86
N GLN A 239 7.87 20.79 -0.74
CA GLN A 239 8.09 22.19 -0.43
C GLN A 239 7.80 22.41 1.05
N ASP A 240 8.74 23.00 1.77
CA ASP A 240 8.46 23.51 3.09
C ASP A 240 7.74 24.87 2.95
N PRO A 241 6.46 24.99 3.32
CA PRO A 241 5.74 26.25 3.15
C PRO A 241 6.20 27.35 4.12
N LEU A 242 7.08 27.01 5.08
CA LEU A 242 7.61 27.91 6.09
C LEU A 242 9.03 28.39 5.76
N SER A 243 9.63 27.87 4.67
CA SER A 243 10.99 28.20 4.22
C SER A 243 11.02 29.24 3.10
#